data_e46e1ee7787a19ee86df349a1982cec6
#
_entry.id   e46e1ee7787a19ee86df349a1982cec6
#
_cell.length_a   1.000
_cell.length_b   1.000
_cell.length_c   1.000
_cell.angle_alpha   90.00
_cell.angle_beta   90.00
_cell.angle_gamma   90.00
#
_symmetry.space_group_name_H-M   'P 1'
#
loop_
_entity.id
_entity.type
_entity.pdbx_description
1 polymer ?
#
loop_
_entity_poly.entity_id
_entity_poly.type
_entity_poly.pdbx_seq_one_letter_code
_entity_poly.pdbx_strand_id
1 'polypeptide(L)'
;MRFLLDTSVLVAGLLESHTQHNWCLSWLERLHRREIEGVVCSHSLLELYSVLTRLPIRPRLLPHQVRQLVEHSLIGKVEVVGLSAEDYWQLLSWLADQRIVGGRVYDALIAQAGQQAQVEAIITLNPRHFEGLAKGIRVIAPTD
;
A
#
# COMPACT_ATOMS: atom_id res chain seq x y z
N MET A 1 -4.83 5.00 -16.14
CA MET A 1 -4.75 5.76 -14.87
C MET A 1 -3.98 4.93 -13.86
N ARG A 2 -3.04 5.57 -13.20
CA ARG A 2 -2.13 4.91 -12.25
C ARG A 2 -2.55 5.23 -10.82
N PHE A 3 -2.72 4.20 -10.02
CA PHE A 3 -3.10 4.31 -8.61
C PHE A 3 -2.13 3.53 -7.73
N LEU A 4 -1.70 4.14 -6.63
CA LEU A 4 -0.94 3.43 -5.61
C LEU A 4 -1.91 2.79 -4.62
N LEU A 5 -1.70 1.52 -4.33
CA LEU A 5 -2.46 0.78 -3.34
C LEU A 5 -1.67 0.72 -2.03
N ASP A 6 -2.24 1.31 -1.00
CA ASP A 6 -1.67 1.22 0.35
C ASP A 6 -1.80 -0.18 0.92
N THR A 7 -0.92 -0.54 1.82
CA THR A 7 -0.92 -1.85 2.49
C THR A 7 -2.29 -2.19 3.09
N SER A 8 -2.98 -1.22 3.67
CA SER A 8 -4.31 -1.42 4.26
C SER A 8 -5.33 -1.99 3.26
N VAL A 9 -5.27 -1.53 2.01
CA VAL A 9 -6.16 -2.00 0.94
C VAL A 9 -5.78 -3.41 0.51
N LEU A 10 -4.49 -3.70 0.43
CA LEU A 10 -4.01 -5.04 0.07
C LEU A 10 -4.42 -6.07 1.11
N VAL A 11 -4.24 -5.75 2.39
CA VAL A 11 -4.66 -6.63 3.50
C VAL A 11 -6.15 -6.92 3.42
N ALA A 12 -6.97 -5.88 3.38
CA ALA A 12 -8.42 -6.03 3.39
C ALA A 12 -8.94 -6.72 2.12
N GLY A 13 -8.31 -6.45 0.97
CA GLY A 13 -8.68 -7.09 -0.29
C GLY A 13 -8.38 -8.58 -0.33
N LEU A 14 -7.38 -9.04 0.43
CA LEU A 14 -7.00 -10.44 0.51
C LEU A 14 -7.64 -11.17 1.70
N LEU A 15 -8.25 -10.45 2.63
CA LEU A 15 -8.83 -11.00 3.85
C LEU A 15 -10.35 -10.89 3.81
N GLU A 16 -11.01 -11.99 3.45
CA GLU A 16 -12.46 -12.04 3.24
C GLU A 16 -13.26 -11.60 4.46
N SER A 17 -12.75 -11.85 5.67
CA SER A 17 -13.44 -11.49 6.92
C SER A 17 -13.31 -10.01 7.29
N HIS A 18 -12.50 -9.23 6.55
CA HIS A 18 -12.33 -7.80 6.84
C HIS A 18 -13.60 -7.01 6.48
N THR A 19 -13.97 -6.04 7.33
CA THR A 19 -15.18 -5.24 7.14
C THR A 19 -15.20 -4.47 5.81
N GLN A 20 -14.03 -4.06 5.31
CA GLN A 20 -13.88 -3.32 4.05
C GLN A 20 -13.45 -4.21 2.88
N HIS A 21 -13.57 -5.53 3.04
CA HIS A 21 -13.11 -6.48 2.02
C HIS A 21 -13.70 -6.19 0.64
N ASN A 22 -15.01 -6.01 0.55
CA ASN A 22 -15.68 -5.85 -0.74
C ASN A 22 -15.20 -4.60 -1.48
N TRP A 23 -15.05 -3.49 -0.79
CA TRP A 23 -14.54 -2.26 -1.39
C TRP A 23 -13.10 -2.43 -1.88
N CYS A 24 -12.24 -3.01 -1.05
CA CYS A 24 -10.83 -3.23 -1.40
C CYS A 24 -10.70 -4.27 -2.52
N LEU A 25 -11.47 -5.34 -2.47
CA LEU A 25 -11.47 -6.35 -3.51
C LEU A 25 -11.83 -5.76 -4.88
N SER A 26 -12.75 -4.82 -4.92
CA SER A 26 -13.13 -4.17 -6.18
C SER A 26 -11.95 -3.50 -6.87
N TRP A 27 -11.01 -2.92 -6.10
CA TRP A 27 -9.78 -2.35 -6.64
C TRP A 27 -8.84 -3.42 -7.17
N LEU A 28 -8.67 -4.53 -6.43
CA LEU A 28 -7.85 -5.65 -6.89
C LEU A 28 -8.41 -6.29 -8.16
N GLU A 29 -9.72 -6.38 -8.26
CA GLU A 29 -10.38 -6.90 -9.47
C GLU A 29 -10.14 -5.99 -10.67
N ARG A 30 -10.19 -4.67 -10.49
CA ARG A 30 -9.87 -3.71 -11.55
C ARG A 30 -8.43 -3.85 -12.03
N LEU A 31 -7.50 -4.09 -11.11
CA LEU A 31 -6.10 -4.42 -11.47
C LEU A 31 -6.05 -5.69 -12.30
N HIS A 32 -6.72 -6.73 -11.85
CA HIS A 32 -6.73 -8.03 -12.52
C HIS A 32 -7.30 -7.94 -13.94
N ARG A 33 -8.33 -7.12 -14.11
CA ARG A 33 -8.94 -6.87 -15.43
C ARG A 33 -8.18 -5.85 -16.27
N ARG A 34 -7.09 -5.32 -15.75
CA ARG A 34 -6.26 -4.28 -16.40
C ARG A 34 -7.04 -3.00 -16.74
N GLU A 35 -8.04 -2.70 -15.94
CA GLU A 35 -8.81 -1.44 -16.06
C GLU A 35 -8.04 -0.25 -15.49
N ILE A 36 -7.09 -0.51 -14.60
CA ILE A 36 -6.20 0.48 -13.99
C ILE A 36 -4.77 -0.05 -13.96
N GLU A 37 -3.82 0.87 -13.87
CA GLU A 37 -2.43 0.54 -13.58
C GLU A 37 -2.18 0.69 -12.09
N GLY A 38 -1.75 -0.38 -11.45
CA GLY A 38 -1.48 -0.39 -10.02
C GLY A 38 -0.01 -0.22 -9.70
N VAL A 39 0.26 0.55 -8.66
CA VAL A 39 1.59 0.76 -8.09
C VAL A 39 1.55 0.36 -6.63
N VAL A 40 2.58 -0.35 -6.19
CA VAL A 40 2.75 -0.75 -4.80
C VAL A 40 4.15 -0.36 -4.36
N CYS A 41 4.27 0.29 -3.21
CA CYS A 41 5.57 0.57 -2.62
C CYS A 41 6.24 -0.76 -2.20
N SER A 42 7.53 -0.91 -2.47
CA SER A 42 8.26 -2.14 -2.10
C SER A 42 8.15 -2.46 -0.60
N HIS A 43 8.12 -1.44 0.24
CA HIS A 43 7.90 -1.60 1.68
C HIS A 43 6.58 -2.32 1.98
N SER A 44 5.54 -2.04 1.22
CA SER A 44 4.22 -2.63 1.42
C SER A 44 4.21 -4.16 1.22
N LEU A 45 5.11 -4.70 0.40
CA LEU A 45 5.22 -6.16 0.22
C LEU A 45 5.58 -6.84 1.54
N LEU A 46 6.58 -6.30 2.24
CA LEU A 46 7.02 -6.88 3.52
C LEU A 46 6.02 -6.59 4.64
N GLU A 47 5.41 -5.42 4.62
CA GLU A 47 4.37 -5.07 5.59
C GLU A 47 3.16 -5.98 5.43
N LEU A 48 2.74 -6.25 4.19
CA LEU A 48 1.65 -7.18 3.90
C LEU A 48 1.98 -8.58 4.41
N TYR A 49 3.18 -9.08 4.12
CA TYR A 49 3.64 -10.37 4.63
C TYR A 49 3.63 -10.40 6.16
N SER A 50 4.15 -9.36 6.80
CA SER A 50 4.20 -9.25 8.26
C SER A 50 2.79 -9.32 8.87
N VAL A 51 1.85 -8.56 8.32
CA VAL A 51 0.47 -8.53 8.81
C VAL A 51 -0.21 -9.88 8.62
N LEU A 52 -0.15 -10.46 7.42
CA LEU A 52 -0.85 -11.70 7.11
C LEU A 52 -0.31 -12.91 7.91
N THR A 53 1.00 -12.95 8.17
CA THR A 53 1.59 -14.03 8.97
C THR A 53 1.28 -13.94 10.46
N ARG A 54 0.83 -12.76 10.93
CA ARG A 54 0.49 -12.54 12.35
C ARG A 54 -1.00 -12.51 12.64
N LEU A 55 -1.85 -12.67 11.63
CA LEU A 55 -3.30 -12.62 11.83
C LEU A 55 -3.74 -13.69 12.84
N PRO A 56 -4.58 -13.31 13.84
CA PRO A 56 -5.07 -14.25 14.84
C PRO A 56 -6.27 -15.08 14.32
N ILE A 57 -6.19 -15.55 13.09
CA ILE A 57 -7.20 -16.41 12.48
C ILE A 57 -6.85 -17.89 12.69
N ARG A 58 -7.85 -18.75 12.62
CA ARG A 58 -7.69 -20.21 12.75
C ARG A 58 -8.28 -20.91 11.54
N PRO A 59 -7.53 -21.79 10.84
CA PRO A 59 -6.08 -22.04 11.04
C PRO A 59 -5.23 -20.83 10.63
N ARG A 60 -4.03 -20.71 11.21
CA ARG A 60 -3.08 -19.64 10.83
C ARG A 60 -2.59 -19.83 9.40
N LEU A 61 -2.38 -18.71 8.73
CA LEU A 61 -1.70 -18.72 7.44
C LEU A 61 -0.21 -19.02 7.65
N LEU A 62 0.29 -20.02 6.92
CA LEU A 62 1.70 -20.38 6.99
C LEU A 62 2.53 -19.43 6.12
N PRO A 63 3.82 -19.21 6.48
CA PRO A 63 4.66 -18.27 5.72
C PRO A 63 4.67 -18.47 4.20
N HIS A 64 4.84 -19.69 3.72
CA HIS A 64 4.88 -19.93 2.27
C HIS A 64 3.50 -19.78 1.62
N GLN A 65 2.41 -20.01 2.36
CA GLN A 65 1.06 -19.74 1.88
C GLN A 65 0.85 -18.25 1.67
N VAL A 66 1.32 -17.43 2.62
CA VAL A 66 1.27 -15.97 2.49
C VAL A 66 2.10 -15.51 1.29
N ARG A 67 3.31 -16.05 1.13
CA ARG A 67 4.14 -15.73 -0.03
C ARG A 67 3.42 -16.03 -1.35
N GLN A 68 2.83 -17.21 -1.47
CA GLN A 68 2.09 -17.61 -2.67
C GLN A 68 0.90 -16.69 -2.93
N LEU A 69 0.16 -16.33 -1.87
CA LEU A 69 -0.97 -15.43 -1.98
C LEU A 69 -0.55 -14.05 -2.49
N VAL A 70 0.50 -13.48 -1.91
CA VAL A 70 1.03 -12.17 -2.31
C VAL A 70 1.53 -12.20 -3.75
N GLU A 71 2.33 -13.19 -4.11
CA GLU A 71 2.87 -13.33 -5.45
C GLU A 71 1.75 -13.50 -6.49
N HIS A 72 0.81 -14.38 -6.22
CA HIS A 72 -0.32 -14.63 -7.13
C HIS A 72 -1.18 -13.37 -7.32
N SER A 73 -1.35 -12.60 -6.27
CA SER A 73 -2.21 -11.41 -6.31
C SER A 73 -1.53 -10.22 -7.01
N LEU A 74 -0.21 -10.09 -6.95
CA LEU A 74 0.49 -8.87 -7.34
C LEU A 74 1.46 -9.02 -8.50
N ILE A 75 2.16 -10.15 -8.65
CA ILE A 75 3.15 -10.32 -9.72
C ILE A 75 2.47 -10.20 -11.09
N GLY A 76 3.02 -9.32 -11.92
CA GLY A 76 2.50 -9.07 -13.27
C GLY A 76 1.24 -8.20 -13.30
N LYS A 77 0.74 -7.77 -12.14
CA LYS A 77 -0.48 -6.95 -12.03
C LYS A 77 -0.21 -5.55 -11.50
N VAL A 78 0.89 -5.36 -10.80
CA VAL A 78 1.30 -4.06 -10.26
C VAL A 78 2.75 -3.79 -10.58
N GLU A 79 3.10 -2.50 -10.62
CA GLU A 79 4.50 -2.06 -10.61
C GLU A 79 4.92 -1.87 -9.17
N VAL A 80 6.00 -2.52 -8.77
CA VAL A 80 6.58 -2.33 -7.43
C VAL A 80 7.63 -1.23 -7.51
N VAL A 81 7.45 -0.17 -6.74
CA VAL A 81 8.34 1.00 -6.73
C VAL A 81 9.05 1.08 -5.37
N GLY A 82 10.38 1.08 -5.41
CA GLY A 82 11.23 1.28 -4.24
C GLY A 82 12.01 2.57 -4.35
N LEU A 83 12.39 3.13 -3.22
CA LEU A 83 13.23 4.31 -3.16
C LEU A 83 14.70 3.90 -3.23
N SER A 84 15.53 4.72 -3.90
CA SER A 84 16.99 4.57 -3.88
C SER A 84 17.55 4.95 -2.51
N ALA A 85 18.81 4.59 -2.26
CA ALA A 85 19.50 5.03 -1.03
C ALA A 85 19.54 6.55 -0.91
N GLU A 86 19.78 7.25 -2.02
CA GLU A 86 19.77 8.71 -2.06
C GLU A 86 18.39 9.28 -1.69
N ASP A 87 17.32 8.68 -2.19
CA ASP A 87 15.94 9.07 -1.85
C ASP A 87 15.68 8.91 -0.36
N TYR A 88 16.19 7.85 0.26
CA TYR A 88 16.06 7.65 1.70
C TYR A 88 16.78 8.74 2.50
N TRP A 89 17.97 9.15 2.09
CA TRP A 89 18.68 10.25 2.76
C TRP A 89 17.90 11.56 2.67
N GLN A 90 17.35 11.86 1.51
CA GLN A 90 16.52 13.04 1.30
C GLN A 90 15.24 12.97 2.12
N LEU A 91 14.57 11.80 2.14
CA LEU A 91 13.36 11.59 2.92
C LEU A 91 13.65 11.77 4.41
N LEU A 92 14.76 11.25 4.90
CA LEU A 92 15.16 11.39 6.31
C LEU A 92 15.27 12.85 6.71
N SER A 93 15.94 13.67 5.88
CA SER A 93 16.05 15.12 6.12
C SER A 93 14.68 15.79 6.14
N TRP A 94 13.83 15.48 5.18
CA TRP A 94 12.49 16.07 5.09
C TRP A 94 11.63 15.69 6.29
N LEU A 95 11.66 14.41 6.71
CA LEU A 95 10.94 13.93 7.89
C LEU A 95 11.32 14.70 9.15
N ALA A 96 12.62 14.93 9.35
CA ALA A 96 13.14 15.69 10.50
C ALA A 96 12.65 17.14 10.45
N ASP A 97 12.73 17.78 9.28
CA ASP A 97 12.29 19.17 9.10
C ASP A 97 10.78 19.33 9.36
N GLN A 98 9.99 18.35 8.95
CA GLN A 98 8.54 18.34 9.15
C GLN A 98 8.11 17.79 10.52
N ARG A 99 9.05 17.35 11.33
CA ARG A 99 8.82 16.75 12.64
C ARG A 99 7.87 15.54 12.59
N ILE A 100 7.99 14.74 11.53
CA ILE A 100 7.23 13.51 11.37
C ILE A 100 7.94 12.40 12.14
N VAL A 101 7.19 11.72 13.02
CA VAL A 101 7.74 10.72 13.93
C VAL A 101 6.89 9.44 13.91
N GLY A 102 7.50 8.34 14.37
CA GLY A 102 6.77 7.08 14.56
C GLY A 102 6.27 6.47 13.26
N GLY A 103 5.08 5.88 13.30
CA GLY A 103 4.50 5.14 12.18
C GLY A 103 4.25 5.96 10.92
N ARG A 104 4.02 7.28 11.07
CA ARG A 104 3.83 8.18 9.91
C ARG A 104 5.03 8.24 8.98
N VAL A 105 6.21 7.86 9.46
CA VAL A 105 7.42 7.76 8.64
C VAL A 105 7.18 6.80 7.45
N TYR A 106 6.52 5.69 7.68
CA TYR A 106 6.25 4.70 6.64
C TYR A 106 5.15 5.15 5.68
N ASP A 107 4.18 5.92 6.15
CA ASP A 107 3.18 6.55 5.27
C ASP A 107 3.85 7.58 4.34
N ALA A 108 4.82 8.33 4.86
CA ALA A 108 5.62 9.25 4.06
C ALA A 108 6.44 8.52 3.00
N LEU A 109 7.01 7.37 3.33
CA LEU A 109 7.73 6.52 2.39
C LEU A 109 6.81 6.06 1.25
N ILE A 110 5.62 5.60 1.58
CA ILE A 110 4.63 5.15 0.59
C ILE A 110 4.19 6.32 -0.30
N ALA A 111 3.94 7.49 0.29
CA ALA A 111 3.57 8.69 -0.46
C ALA A 111 4.69 9.11 -1.43
N GLN A 112 5.94 9.03 -1.01
CA GLN A 112 7.09 9.35 -1.86
C GLN A 112 7.19 8.38 -3.04
N ALA A 113 6.96 7.08 -2.82
CA ALA A 113 6.92 6.10 -3.90
C ALA A 113 5.82 6.45 -4.92
N GLY A 114 4.66 6.88 -4.43
CA GLY A 114 3.56 7.34 -5.29
C GLY A 114 3.92 8.56 -6.13
N GLN A 115 4.62 9.52 -5.54
CA GLN A 115 5.09 10.70 -6.27
C GLN A 115 6.10 10.33 -7.37
N GLN A 116 7.06 9.47 -7.07
CA GLN A 116 8.03 9.00 -8.06
C GLN A 116 7.36 8.23 -9.20
N ALA A 117 6.35 7.45 -8.90
CA ALA A 117 5.61 6.70 -9.90
C ALA A 117 4.56 7.55 -10.64
N GLN A 118 4.41 8.83 -10.27
CA GLN A 118 3.46 9.75 -10.87
C GLN A 118 2.02 9.22 -10.85
N VAL A 119 1.61 8.67 -9.71
CA VAL A 119 0.24 8.18 -9.54
C VAL A 119 -0.75 9.34 -9.42
N GLU A 120 -1.98 9.10 -9.85
CA GLU A 120 -3.06 10.08 -9.74
C GLU A 120 -3.66 10.10 -8.34
N ALA A 121 -3.69 8.93 -7.69
CA ALA A 121 -4.28 8.81 -6.36
C ALA A 121 -3.63 7.69 -5.56
N ILE A 122 -3.74 7.82 -4.25
CA ILE A 122 -3.44 6.75 -3.28
C ILE A 122 -4.77 6.17 -2.81
N ILE A 123 -4.91 4.87 -2.91
CA ILE A 123 -6.08 4.13 -2.44
C ILE A 123 -5.76 3.59 -1.05
N THR A 124 -6.50 4.00 -0.04
CA THR A 124 -6.19 3.63 1.35
C THR A 124 -7.47 3.53 2.20
N LEU A 125 -7.39 2.76 3.27
CA LEU A 125 -8.43 2.73 4.31
C LEU A 125 -8.17 3.78 5.39
N ASN A 126 -7.00 4.42 5.37
CA ASN A 126 -6.54 5.36 6.40
C ASN A 126 -6.18 6.72 5.79
N PRO A 127 -7.15 7.46 5.25
CA PRO A 127 -6.85 8.71 4.52
C PRO A 127 -6.13 9.75 5.39
N ARG A 128 -6.40 9.77 6.68
CA ARG A 128 -5.76 10.71 7.61
C ARG A 128 -4.25 10.50 7.73
N HIS A 129 -3.76 9.27 7.50
CA HIS A 129 -2.34 8.97 7.56
C HIS A 129 -1.56 9.68 6.45
N PHE A 130 -2.23 10.06 5.36
CA PHE A 130 -1.60 10.72 4.21
C PHE A 130 -1.80 12.24 4.18
N GLU A 131 -2.48 12.81 5.17
CA GLU A 131 -2.65 14.27 5.26
C GLU A 131 -1.28 14.96 5.33
N GLY A 132 -1.06 15.91 4.42
CA GLY A 132 0.19 16.65 4.35
C GLY A 132 1.38 15.88 3.76
N LEU A 133 1.20 14.61 3.39
CA LEU A 133 2.28 13.76 2.87
C LEU A 133 2.23 13.58 1.36
N ALA A 134 1.06 13.73 0.74
CA ALA A 134 0.83 13.39 -0.66
C ALA A 134 0.42 14.64 -1.46
N LYS A 135 1.31 15.62 -1.56
CA LYS A 135 1.04 16.86 -2.31
C LYS A 135 0.75 16.55 -3.78
N GLY A 136 -0.37 17.10 -4.27
CA GLY A 136 -0.77 16.94 -5.67
C GLY A 136 -1.33 15.57 -6.03
N ILE A 137 -1.47 14.67 -5.05
CA ILE A 137 -2.02 13.33 -5.24
C ILE A 137 -3.33 13.24 -4.47
N ARG A 138 -4.38 12.77 -5.13
CA ARG A 138 -5.66 12.54 -4.46
C ARG A 138 -5.54 11.33 -3.53
N VAL A 139 -6.30 11.33 -2.46
CA VAL A 139 -6.42 10.18 -1.55
C VAL A 139 -7.85 9.67 -1.65
N ILE A 140 -8.01 8.41 -2.00
CA ILE A 140 -9.31 7.77 -2.18
C ILE A 140 -9.48 6.70 -1.10
N ALA A 141 -10.57 6.81 -0.36
CA ALA A 141 -10.95 5.89 0.70
C ALA A 141 -12.44 5.56 0.60
N PRO A 142 -12.91 4.47 1.22
CA PRO A 142 -14.34 4.19 1.23
C PRO A 142 -15.09 5.31 1.96
N THR A 143 -16.26 5.63 1.44
CA THR A 143 -17.20 6.56 2.11
C THR A 143 -18.08 5.78 3.07
N ASP A 144 -18.38 6.38 4.23
CA ASP A 144 -19.27 5.75 5.22
C ASP A 144 -20.71 5.64 4.71
#